data_2413a7251d2b72c3c13ace7e538b406d
#
_entry.id   2413a7251d2b72c3c13ace7e538b406d
#
_cell.length_a   1.000
_cell.length_b   1.000
_cell.length_c   1.000
_cell.angle_alpha   90.00
_cell.angle_beta   90.00
_cell.angle_gamma   90.00
#
_symmetry.space_group_name_H-M   'P 1'
#
loop_
_entity.id
_entity.type
_entity.pdbx_description
1 polymer ?
#
loop_
_entity_poly.entity_id
_entity_poly.type
_entity_poly.pdbx_seq_one_letter_code
_entity_poly.pdbx_strand_id
1 'polypeptide(L)'
;MLSIVIPIYNQDVRPLVYTLMKQCNKLNINYQILCFDDCSDQKYKDMNQELAFKINVNYTEMTENLGRSKIRNWLGKAAYFDYILFLDGDSIVKNKDFIKNYISIVHPDQVIYGGRQYYPKKPRAKKKILHWKYGTKREALSAKKRKKDPYLNFQSNNFLIPEKIFKQHHFDEKIVGYGYEDLMYAYELKNSGIQINHIDNPVIHDGLELNNVFINKTKNAVSNLASLYKSGKLPSTRLTQMYENLKQYNLIKAFIWVYKKKEKNIEKNILSDDPSITLFNAWKLHLLIKDLTS
;
A
#
# COMPACT_ATOMS: atom_id res chain seq x y z
N MET A 1 18.79 6.20 15.51
CA MET A 1 18.67 4.78 15.21
C MET A 1 17.37 4.52 14.43
N LEU A 2 16.13 4.47 15.00
CA LEU A 2 14.93 4.07 14.25
C LEU A 2 13.73 4.98 14.52
N SER A 3 13.19 5.62 13.49
CA SER A 3 11.89 6.28 13.51
C SER A 3 10.85 5.34 12.90
N ILE A 4 9.82 4.96 13.63
CA ILE A 4 8.69 4.19 13.12
C ILE A 4 7.56 5.17 12.86
N VAL A 5 7.00 5.19 11.65
CA VAL A 5 6.01 6.18 11.24
C VAL A 5 4.74 5.49 10.76
N ILE A 6 3.60 5.91 11.32
CA ILE A 6 2.31 5.25 11.14
C ILE A 6 1.27 6.31 10.77
N PRO A 7 0.85 6.39 9.50
CA PRO A 7 -0.33 7.17 9.13
C PRO A 7 -1.59 6.48 9.61
N ILE A 8 -2.51 7.23 10.21
CA ILE A 8 -3.75 6.72 10.79
C ILE A 8 -4.94 7.35 10.08
N TYR A 9 -5.89 6.53 9.66
CA TYR A 9 -7.20 6.98 9.22
C TYR A 9 -8.25 5.94 9.58
N ASN A 10 -9.13 6.28 10.53
CA ASN A 10 -10.21 5.44 11.03
C ASN A 10 -9.74 4.04 11.48
N GLN A 11 -8.65 3.99 12.25
CA GLN A 11 -8.04 2.75 12.73
C GLN A 11 -7.58 2.87 14.20
N ASP A 12 -7.81 1.83 15.00
CA ASP A 12 -7.16 1.66 16.31
C ASP A 12 -5.76 1.10 16.12
N VAL A 13 -4.73 1.93 16.34
CA VAL A 13 -3.32 1.55 16.15
C VAL A 13 -2.62 1.14 17.45
N ARG A 14 -3.29 1.19 18.60
CA ARG A 14 -2.70 0.87 19.90
C ARG A 14 -2.06 -0.52 19.94
N PRO A 15 -2.71 -1.61 19.44
CA PRO A 15 -2.10 -2.94 19.45
C PRO A 15 -0.81 -3.02 18.62
N LEU A 16 -0.75 -2.30 17.49
CA LEU A 16 0.44 -2.20 16.65
C LEU A 16 1.55 -1.47 17.41
N VAL A 17 1.27 -0.28 17.93
CA VAL A 17 2.24 0.56 18.65
C VAL A 17 2.82 -0.19 19.84
N TYR A 18 2.00 -0.82 20.69
CA TYR A 18 2.47 -1.59 21.85
C TYR A 18 3.35 -2.77 21.45
N THR A 19 3.02 -3.44 20.35
CA THR A 19 3.85 -4.53 19.81
C THR A 19 5.23 -4.03 19.40
N LEU A 20 5.29 -2.88 18.71
CA LEU A 20 6.53 -2.26 18.25
C LEU A 20 7.37 -1.75 19.42
N MET A 21 6.77 -1.04 20.39
CA MET A 21 7.44 -0.60 21.62
C MET A 21 8.09 -1.77 22.35
N LYS A 22 7.34 -2.87 22.54
CA LYS A 22 7.86 -4.08 23.21
C LYS A 22 9.08 -4.65 22.50
N GLN A 23 9.08 -4.67 21.16
CA GLN A 23 10.23 -5.19 20.39
C GLN A 23 11.42 -4.23 20.45
N CYS A 24 11.22 -2.94 20.33
CA CYS A 24 12.28 -1.93 20.44
C CYS A 24 12.93 -1.93 21.82
N ASN A 25 12.12 -1.97 22.88
CA ASN A 25 12.62 -2.03 24.27
C ASN A 25 13.42 -3.31 24.53
N LYS A 26 12.95 -4.46 24.00
CA LYS A 26 13.68 -5.75 24.12
C LYS A 26 15.06 -5.70 23.43
N LEU A 27 15.17 -4.95 22.34
CA LEU A 27 16.42 -4.78 21.58
C LEU A 27 17.33 -3.69 22.17
N ASN A 28 16.84 -2.92 23.14
CA ASN A 28 17.53 -1.79 23.76
C ASN A 28 18.06 -0.78 22.73
N ILE A 29 17.26 -0.47 21.72
CA ILE A 29 17.59 0.52 20.67
C ILE A 29 16.96 1.87 20.95
N ASN A 30 17.60 2.94 20.49
CA ASN A 30 16.98 4.27 20.46
C ASN A 30 15.93 4.34 19.35
N TYR A 31 14.68 4.68 19.71
CA TYR A 31 13.58 4.75 18.76
C TYR A 31 12.58 5.85 19.10
N GLN A 32 11.80 6.23 18.11
CA GLN A 32 10.55 6.98 18.24
C GLN A 32 9.45 6.31 17.41
N ILE A 33 8.21 6.50 17.79
CA ILE A 33 7.03 6.12 17.00
C ILE A 33 6.20 7.38 16.77
N LEU A 34 6.01 7.74 15.50
CA LEU A 34 5.18 8.89 15.10
C LEU A 34 3.86 8.36 14.54
N CYS A 35 2.78 8.73 15.17
CA CYS A 35 1.41 8.36 14.80
C CYS A 35 0.67 9.63 14.38
N PHE A 36 0.51 9.87 13.06
CA PHE A 36 -0.24 11.02 12.56
C PHE A 36 -1.62 10.59 12.11
N ASP A 37 -2.63 11.11 12.81
CA ASP A 37 -4.04 10.87 12.51
C ASP A 37 -4.52 11.83 11.42
N ASP A 38 -4.83 11.30 10.24
CA ASP A 38 -5.22 12.02 9.03
C ASP A 38 -6.72 12.40 9.07
N CYS A 39 -7.15 13.05 10.17
CA CYS A 39 -8.52 13.49 10.39
C CYS A 39 -9.52 12.33 10.47
N SER A 40 -9.27 11.38 11.36
CA SER A 40 -10.18 10.25 11.65
C SER A 40 -11.48 10.70 12.32
N ASP A 41 -12.49 9.82 12.30
CA ASP A 41 -13.71 9.98 13.11
C ASP A 41 -13.35 10.01 14.61
N GLN A 42 -14.13 10.79 15.40
CA GLN A 42 -13.84 11.07 16.81
C GLN A 42 -13.60 9.79 17.63
N LYS A 43 -14.36 8.73 17.41
CA LYS A 43 -14.18 7.47 18.15
C LYS A 43 -12.78 6.85 18.02
N TYR A 44 -12.10 7.03 16.87
CA TYR A 44 -10.74 6.50 16.69
C TYR A 44 -9.71 7.44 17.31
N LYS A 45 -9.96 8.74 17.28
CA LYS A 45 -9.16 9.73 18.00
C LYS A 45 -9.18 9.46 19.49
N ASP A 46 -10.38 9.28 20.08
CA ASP A 46 -10.54 8.96 21.49
C ASP A 46 -9.80 7.67 21.89
N MET A 47 -9.82 6.64 21.03
CA MET A 47 -9.09 5.39 21.25
C MET A 47 -7.58 5.59 21.25
N ASN A 48 -7.06 6.36 20.29
CA ASN A 48 -5.63 6.50 20.06
C ASN A 48 -4.98 7.59 20.93
N GLN A 49 -5.76 8.49 21.52
CA GLN A 49 -5.26 9.62 22.34
C GLN A 49 -4.35 9.16 23.49
N GLU A 50 -4.59 7.98 24.08
CA GLU A 50 -3.73 7.44 25.13
C GLU A 50 -2.28 7.21 24.69
N LEU A 51 -2.01 7.14 23.38
CA LEU A 51 -0.66 6.98 22.83
C LEU A 51 0.20 8.22 23.07
N ALA A 52 -0.40 9.42 23.20
CA ALA A 52 0.31 10.66 23.49
C ALA A 52 1.03 10.62 24.86
N PHE A 53 0.61 9.75 25.77
CA PHE A 53 1.22 9.59 27.09
C PHE A 53 2.28 8.49 27.16
N LYS A 54 2.64 7.86 26.03
CA LYS A 54 3.64 6.78 25.99
C LYS A 54 5.03 7.34 25.68
N ILE A 55 6.02 6.88 26.42
CA ILE A 55 7.42 7.25 26.16
C ILE A 55 7.82 6.83 24.75
N ASN A 56 8.53 7.71 24.03
CA ASN A 56 8.97 7.52 22.64
C ASN A 56 7.84 7.43 21.62
N VAL A 57 6.60 7.79 21.96
CA VAL A 57 5.48 7.86 21.04
C VAL A 57 4.98 9.30 20.94
N ASN A 58 4.76 9.74 19.72
CA ASN A 58 4.12 11.03 19.43
C ASN A 58 2.82 10.73 18.64
N TYR A 59 1.68 11.11 19.19
CA TYR A 59 0.38 11.05 18.52
C TYR A 59 -0.04 12.48 18.19
N THR A 60 -0.32 12.75 16.90
CA THR A 60 -0.70 14.07 16.41
C THR A 60 -1.91 13.95 15.50
N GLU A 61 -2.93 14.76 15.73
CA GLU A 61 -4.14 14.83 14.92
C GLU A 61 -4.02 15.94 13.88
N MET A 62 -4.32 15.62 12.62
CA MET A 62 -4.44 16.62 11.55
C MET A 62 -5.81 17.26 11.59
N THR A 63 -5.88 18.53 11.21
CA THR A 63 -7.13 19.30 11.15
C THR A 63 -7.96 18.98 9.91
N GLU A 64 -7.32 18.46 8.87
CA GLU A 64 -7.95 18.03 7.61
C GLU A 64 -7.34 16.72 7.12
N ASN A 65 -8.05 15.99 6.25
CA ASN A 65 -7.51 14.79 5.61
C ASN A 65 -6.52 15.19 4.51
N LEU A 66 -5.23 14.92 4.76
CA LEU A 66 -4.13 15.25 3.85
C LEU A 66 -3.99 14.24 2.70
N GLY A 67 -4.48 13.03 2.90
CA GLY A 67 -4.33 11.92 1.97
C GLY A 67 -2.96 11.24 2.05
N ARG A 68 -2.87 10.10 1.32
CA ARG A 68 -1.82 9.08 1.52
C ARG A 68 -0.39 9.57 1.29
N SER A 69 -0.15 10.33 0.22
CA SER A 69 1.17 10.84 -0.11
C SER A 69 1.63 11.90 0.89
N LYS A 70 0.76 12.88 1.13
CA LYS A 70 1.08 14.06 1.95
C LYS A 70 1.31 13.67 3.42
N ILE A 71 0.45 12.82 4.00
CA ILE A 71 0.62 12.36 5.38
C ILE A 71 1.93 11.57 5.58
N ARG A 72 2.33 10.72 4.60
CA ARG A 72 3.61 10.00 4.64
C ARG A 72 4.81 10.95 4.52
N ASN A 73 4.71 11.97 3.68
CA ASN A 73 5.74 12.99 3.56
C ASN A 73 5.92 13.76 4.86
N TRP A 74 4.83 14.13 5.52
CA TRP A 74 4.88 14.82 6.82
C TRP A 74 5.49 13.95 7.92
N LEU A 75 5.09 12.69 7.99
CA LEU A 75 5.67 11.70 8.92
C LEU A 75 7.16 11.51 8.70
N GLY A 76 7.59 11.36 7.43
CA GLY A 76 9.00 11.17 7.12
C GLY A 76 9.83 12.42 7.40
N LYS A 77 9.28 13.63 7.20
CA LYS A 77 9.93 14.91 7.57
C LYS A 77 10.06 15.10 9.08
N ALA A 78 9.11 14.57 9.86
CA ALA A 78 9.15 14.63 11.32
C ALA A 78 10.07 13.57 11.95
N ALA A 79 10.51 12.58 11.17
CA ALA A 79 11.43 11.55 11.61
C ALA A 79 12.85 12.14 11.78
N TYR A 80 13.50 11.85 12.93
CA TYR A 80 14.84 12.41 13.22
C TYR A 80 15.95 11.37 13.36
N PHE A 81 15.63 10.07 13.36
CA PHE A 81 16.63 9.02 13.36
C PHE A 81 17.07 8.62 11.95
N ASP A 82 18.24 7.99 11.83
CA ASP A 82 18.89 7.64 10.56
C ASP A 82 18.06 6.75 9.64
N TYR A 83 17.17 5.94 10.21
CA TYR A 83 16.31 5.01 9.49
C TYR A 83 14.85 5.25 9.84
N ILE A 84 14.00 5.23 8.81
CA ILE A 84 12.56 5.42 8.92
C ILE A 84 11.85 4.12 8.51
N LEU A 85 11.08 3.52 9.40
CA LEU A 85 10.22 2.37 9.12
C LEU A 85 8.78 2.85 8.94
N PHE A 86 8.28 2.81 7.72
CA PHE A 86 6.89 3.10 7.40
C PHE A 86 6.03 1.86 7.60
N LEU A 87 4.93 2.00 8.32
CA LEU A 87 3.93 0.96 8.54
C LEU A 87 2.52 1.54 8.38
N ASP A 88 1.66 0.88 7.59
CA ASP A 88 0.24 1.26 7.55
C ASP A 88 -0.44 0.94 8.90
N GLY A 89 -1.38 1.79 9.35
CA GLY A 89 -2.04 1.66 10.64
C GLY A 89 -2.89 0.39 10.81
N ASP A 90 -3.31 -0.24 9.71
CA ASP A 90 -4.05 -1.52 9.70
C ASP A 90 -3.13 -2.75 9.67
N SER A 91 -1.86 -2.59 10.01
CA SER A 91 -0.86 -3.66 10.04
C SER A 91 -0.87 -4.43 11.36
N ILE A 92 -0.79 -5.76 11.28
CA ILE A 92 -0.55 -6.62 12.45
C ILE A 92 0.83 -7.24 12.33
N VAL A 93 1.68 -7.00 13.32
CA VAL A 93 3.02 -7.58 13.45
C VAL A 93 2.94 -8.84 14.27
N LYS A 94 3.02 -10.02 13.64
CA LYS A 94 3.03 -11.32 14.33
C LYS A 94 4.43 -11.85 14.62
N ASN A 95 5.41 -11.48 13.81
CA ASN A 95 6.79 -11.91 14.01
C ASN A 95 7.39 -11.22 15.24
N LYS A 96 7.87 -12.02 16.21
CA LYS A 96 8.49 -11.52 17.44
C LYS A 96 9.85 -10.83 17.21
N ASP A 97 10.49 -11.10 16.09
CA ASP A 97 11.77 -10.55 15.67
C ASP A 97 11.62 -9.53 14.52
N PHE A 98 10.42 -8.95 14.35
CA PHE A 98 10.10 -8.06 13.22
C PHE A 98 11.06 -6.87 13.14
N ILE A 99 11.26 -6.14 14.23
CA ILE A 99 12.21 -5.01 14.30
C ILE A 99 13.66 -5.50 14.16
N LYS A 100 14.03 -6.60 14.84
CA LYS A 100 15.37 -7.21 14.74
C LYS A 100 15.73 -7.54 13.30
N ASN A 101 14.79 -8.12 12.54
CA ASN A 101 15.01 -8.49 11.14
C ASN A 101 15.32 -7.27 10.26
N TYR A 102 14.76 -6.11 10.54
CA TYR A 102 15.12 -4.87 9.85
C TYR A 102 16.49 -4.37 10.29
N ILE A 103 16.71 -4.23 11.61
CA ILE A 103 17.94 -3.65 12.15
C ILE A 103 19.19 -4.46 11.77
N SER A 104 19.07 -5.79 11.66
CA SER A 104 20.20 -6.66 11.31
C SER A 104 20.68 -6.53 9.87
N ILE A 105 19.92 -5.86 9.00
CA ILE A 105 20.21 -5.76 7.56
C ILE A 105 20.14 -4.32 7.04
N VAL A 106 20.08 -3.32 7.93
CA VAL A 106 20.07 -1.91 7.52
C VAL A 106 21.25 -1.60 6.61
N HIS A 107 21.01 -0.82 5.59
CA HIS A 107 22.03 -0.39 4.65
C HIS A 107 21.82 1.11 4.33
N PRO A 108 22.90 1.92 4.30
CA PRO A 108 22.76 3.37 4.16
C PRO A 108 22.22 3.80 2.78
N ASP A 109 22.33 2.95 1.75
CA ASP A 109 22.02 3.32 0.36
C ASP A 109 20.89 2.46 -0.25
N GLN A 110 20.13 1.72 0.57
CA GLN A 110 19.06 0.85 0.09
C GLN A 110 17.77 1.02 0.88
N VAL A 111 16.65 0.86 0.18
CA VAL A 111 15.33 0.69 0.78
C VAL A 111 15.08 -0.80 1.03
N ILE A 112 14.49 -1.15 2.16
CA ILE A 112 14.17 -2.54 2.50
C ILE A 112 12.66 -2.68 2.59
N TYR A 113 12.07 -3.56 1.78
CA TYR A 113 10.63 -3.83 1.78
C TYR A 113 10.33 -5.20 2.39
N GLY A 114 9.57 -5.23 3.49
CA GLY A 114 9.26 -6.46 4.25
C GLY A 114 8.13 -7.30 3.64
N GLY A 115 7.21 -6.67 2.95
CA GLY A 115 6.06 -7.33 2.33
C GLY A 115 4.78 -7.30 3.14
N ARG A 116 3.73 -7.81 2.52
CA ARG A 116 2.36 -7.88 3.06
C ARG A 116 1.86 -9.32 3.04
N GLN A 117 1.06 -9.67 3.99
CA GLN A 117 0.30 -10.93 4.05
C GLN A 117 -1.16 -10.65 4.41
N TYR A 118 -1.99 -11.66 4.21
CA TYR A 118 -3.39 -11.71 4.61
C TYR A 118 -3.62 -12.95 5.47
N TYR A 119 -4.63 -12.94 6.31
CA TYR A 119 -5.04 -14.17 7.00
C TYR A 119 -5.33 -15.27 5.99
N PRO A 120 -4.81 -16.51 6.18
CA PRO A 120 -5.00 -17.59 5.22
C PRO A 120 -6.46 -18.04 5.16
N LYS A 121 -7.21 -17.88 6.26
CA LYS A 121 -8.61 -18.24 6.34
C LYS A 121 -9.48 -17.19 5.67
N LYS A 122 -10.38 -17.65 4.78
CA LYS A 122 -11.39 -16.80 4.14
C LYS A 122 -12.23 -16.04 5.19
N PRO A 123 -12.48 -14.74 5.00
CA PRO A 123 -13.28 -13.96 5.95
C PRO A 123 -14.71 -14.50 6.04
N ARG A 124 -15.28 -14.51 7.25
CA ARG A 124 -16.69 -14.89 7.46
C ARG A 124 -17.64 -13.92 6.76
N ALA A 125 -17.30 -12.64 6.73
CA ALA A 125 -18.07 -11.62 6.05
C ALA A 125 -17.94 -11.75 4.52
N LYS A 126 -18.95 -12.33 3.88
CA LYS A 126 -18.99 -12.56 2.43
C LYS A 126 -18.69 -11.29 1.60
N LYS A 127 -19.15 -10.14 2.09
CA LYS A 127 -18.93 -8.82 1.47
C LYS A 127 -17.48 -8.32 1.51
N LYS A 128 -16.51 -9.06 2.08
CA LYS A 128 -15.06 -8.74 2.12
C LYS A 128 -14.20 -9.69 1.29
N ILE A 129 -14.80 -10.67 0.60
CA ILE A 129 -14.09 -11.75 -0.07
C ILE A 129 -13.31 -11.27 -1.29
N LEU A 130 -13.84 -10.32 -2.05
CA LEU A 130 -13.14 -9.80 -3.23
C LEU A 130 -11.78 -9.21 -2.84
N HIS A 131 -11.74 -8.34 -1.84
CA HIS A 131 -10.51 -7.73 -1.36
C HIS A 131 -9.53 -8.79 -0.84
N TRP A 132 -9.99 -9.70 0.03
CA TRP A 132 -9.16 -10.79 0.54
C TRP A 132 -8.59 -11.67 -0.58
N LYS A 133 -9.41 -12.06 -1.56
CA LYS A 133 -9.00 -12.93 -2.66
C LYS A 133 -8.01 -12.23 -3.61
N TYR A 134 -8.19 -10.93 -3.82
CA TYR A 134 -7.26 -10.11 -4.58
C TYR A 134 -5.93 -9.99 -3.84
N GLY A 135 -5.96 -9.58 -2.57
CA GLY A 135 -4.78 -9.40 -1.75
C GLY A 135 -3.95 -10.67 -1.62
N THR A 136 -4.59 -11.82 -1.30
CA THR A 136 -3.88 -13.11 -1.18
C THR A 136 -3.24 -13.57 -2.49
N LYS A 137 -3.86 -13.28 -3.65
CA LYS A 137 -3.36 -13.72 -4.96
C LYS A 137 -2.39 -12.74 -5.62
N ARG A 138 -2.45 -11.45 -5.31
CA ARG A 138 -1.75 -10.39 -6.06
C ARG A 138 -0.76 -9.60 -5.23
N GLU A 139 -1.03 -9.43 -3.93
CA GLU A 139 -0.21 -8.60 -3.04
C GLU A 139 0.67 -9.43 -2.09
N ALA A 140 0.14 -10.52 -1.53
CA ALA A 140 0.87 -11.42 -0.61
C ALA A 140 1.91 -12.28 -1.35
N LEU A 141 2.92 -11.64 -1.92
CA LEU A 141 3.99 -12.31 -2.65
C LEU A 141 5.21 -12.52 -1.73
N SER A 142 5.88 -13.69 -1.84
CA SER A 142 7.16 -13.93 -1.16
C SER A 142 8.26 -12.99 -1.69
N ALA A 143 9.28 -12.73 -0.89
CA ALA A 143 10.43 -11.91 -1.30
C ALA A 143 11.06 -12.43 -2.61
N LYS A 144 11.19 -13.75 -2.76
CA LYS A 144 11.70 -14.38 -4.00
C LYS A 144 10.89 -13.98 -5.25
N LYS A 145 9.55 -13.91 -5.13
CA LYS A 145 8.69 -13.47 -6.24
C LYS A 145 8.79 -11.97 -6.48
N ARG A 146 8.85 -11.16 -5.40
CA ARG A 146 8.94 -9.69 -5.49
C ARG A 146 10.26 -9.23 -6.09
N LYS A 147 11.37 -9.91 -5.79
CA LYS A 147 12.72 -9.61 -6.34
C LYS A 147 12.83 -9.73 -7.87
N LYS A 148 11.86 -10.41 -8.53
CA LYS A 148 11.86 -10.49 -10.00
C LYS A 148 11.58 -9.14 -10.67
N ASP A 149 10.82 -8.28 -10.01
CA ASP A 149 10.55 -6.92 -10.41
C ASP A 149 10.37 -6.06 -9.13
N PRO A 150 11.49 -5.61 -8.53
CA PRO A 150 11.49 -5.06 -7.19
C PRO A 150 10.70 -3.74 -7.08
N TYR A 151 10.69 -2.94 -8.13
CA TYR A 151 9.99 -1.65 -8.11
C TYR A 151 8.49 -1.81 -8.38
N LEU A 152 8.09 -2.70 -9.30
CA LEU A 152 6.68 -2.99 -9.59
C LEU A 152 5.98 -3.70 -8.41
N ASN A 153 6.71 -4.46 -7.62
CA ASN A 153 6.18 -5.21 -6.48
C ASN A 153 6.40 -4.50 -5.13
N PHE A 154 6.84 -3.25 -5.13
CA PHE A 154 6.93 -2.43 -3.94
C PHE A 154 5.55 -1.92 -3.51
N GLN A 155 5.34 -1.81 -2.20
CA GLN A 155 4.18 -1.18 -1.57
C GLN A 155 4.65 -0.41 -0.33
N SER A 156 4.04 0.74 -0.05
CA SER A 156 4.45 1.62 1.05
C SER A 156 3.96 1.20 2.45
N ASN A 157 3.34 0.04 2.54
CA ASN A 157 2.72 -0.43 3.79
C ASN A 157 3.68 -0.98 4.85
N ASN A 158 4.92 -1.33 4.48
CA ASN A 158 5.89 -1.98 5.36
C ASN A 158 7.31 -1.90 4.76
N PHE A 159 7.95 -0.73 4.85
CA PHE A 159 9.30 -0.55 4.32
C PHE A 159 10.18 0.31 5.22
N LEU A 160 11.46 0.01 5.22
CA LEU A 160 12.49 0.78 5.90
C LEU A 160 13.34 1.52 4.88
N ILE A 161 13.58 2.80 5.13
CA ILE A 161 14.36 3.69 4.27
C ILE A 161 15.33 4.52 5.11
N PRO A 162 16.58 4.74 4.65
CA PRO A 162 17.47 5.72 5.24
C PRO A 162 16.86 7.13 5.15
N GLU A 163 16.94 7.87 6.24
CA GLU A 163 16.41 9.24 6.34
C GLU A 163 16.99 10.16 5.27
N LYS A 164 18.29 10.03 4.99
CA LYS A 164 18.98 10.79 3.93
C LYS A 164 18.38 10.56 2.54
N ILE A 165 17.91 9.34 2.25
CA ILE A 165 17.24 9.02 0.97
C ILE A 165 15.84 9.65 0.98
N PHE A 166 15.09 9.50 2.08
CA PHE A 166 13.74 10.05 2.17
C PHE A 166 13.73 11.58 2.05
N LYS A 167 14.72 12.28 2.58
CA LYS A 167 14.86 13.74 2.43
C LYS A 167 15.01 14.20 0.99
N GLN A 168 15.55 13.37 0.12
CA GLN A 168 15.76 13.69 -1.29
C GLN A 168 14.58 13.20 -2.17
N HIS A 169 13.86 12.17 -1.73
CA HIS A 169 12.83 11.50 -2.48
C HIS A 169 11.53 11.41 -1.65
N HIS A 170 10.48 12.08 -2.14
CA HIS A 170 9.19 12.14 -1.48
C HIS A 170 8.11 11.52 -2.34
N PHE A 171 7.00 11.11 -1.71
CA PHE A 171 5.81 10.72 -2.45
C PHE A 171 5.26 11.90 -3.26
N ASP A 172 4.81 11.65 -4.49
CA ASP A 172 4.19 12.69 -5.31
C ASP A 172 2.81 13.06 -4.75
N GLU A 173 2.70 14.29 -4.22
CA GLU A 173 1.46 14.81 -3.62
C GLU A 173 0.40 15.20 -4.67
N LYS A 174 0.76 15.20 -5.97
CA LYS A 174 -0.18 15.43 -7.07
C LYS A 174 -1.04 14.20 -7.37
N ILE A 175 -0.62 13.02 -6.89
CA ILE A 175 -1.43 11.80 -6.99
C ILE A 175 -2.49 11.85 -5.89
N VAL A 176 -3.65 12.36 -6.24
CA VAL A 176 -4.77 12.50 -5.30
C VAL A 176 -5.62 11.22 -5.30
N GLY A 177 -6.10 10.84 -4.11
CA GLY A 177 -6.98 9.68 -3.93
C GLY A 177 -6.21 8.38 -3.75
N TYR A 178 -6.68 7.30 -4.35
CA TYR A 178 -6.19 5.95 -4.09
C TYR A 178 -5.49 5.35 -5.31
N GLY A 179 -4.26 4.84 -5.08
CA GLY A 179 -3.57 3.92 -5.98
C GLY A 179 -2.49 4.57 -6.85
N TYR A 180 -1.44 3.81 -7.05
CA TYR A 180 -0.23 4.11 -7.83
C TYR A 180 0.76 5.10 -7.19
N GLU A 181 0.47 5.69 -6.02
CA GLU A 181 1.43 6.48 -5.26
C GLU A 181 2.68 5.67 -4.91
N ASP A 182 2.50 4.40 -4.52
CA ASP A 182 3.57 3.46 -4.19
C ASP A 182 4.47 3.16 -5.40
N LEU A 183 3.83 2.91 -6.55
CA LEU A 183 4.52 2.58 -7.79
C LEU A 183 5.35 3.77 -8.30
N MET A 184 4.76 4.97 -8.28
CA MET A 184 5.46 6.18 -8.69
C MET A 184 6.64 6.48 -7.79
N TYR A 185 6.47 6.30 -6.46
CA TYR A 185 7.56 6.44 -5.51
C TYR A 185 8.69 5.43 -5.75
N ALA A 186 8.35 4.15 -5.98
CA ALA A 186 9.33 3.13 -6.31
C ALA A 186 10.11 3.45 -7.60
N TYR A 187 9.45 4.04 -8.59
CA TYR A 187 10.11 4.43 -9.84
C TYR A 187 10.95 5.70 -9.72
N GLU A 188 10.57 6.62 -8.86
CA GLU A 188 11.44 7.74 -8.47
C GLU A 188 12.75 7.23 -7.88
N LEU A 189 12.67 6.28 -6.92
CA LEU A 189 13.85 5.61 -6.36
C LEU A 189 14.67 4.88 -7.43
N LYS A 190 14.01 4.17 -8.37
CA LYS A 190 14.68 3.49 -9.48
C LYS A 190 15.46 4.44 -10.36
N ASN A 191 14.86 5.55 -10.76
CA ASN A 191 15.46 6.55 -11.64
C ASN A 191 16.67 7.24 -10.98
N SER A 192 16.70 7.28 -9.64
CA SER A 192 17.80 7.79 -8.83
C SER A 192 18.83 6.71 -8.48
N GLY A 193 18.73 5.51 -9.03
CA GLY A 193 19.68 4.42 -8.80
C GLY A 193 19.55 3.73 -7.43
N ILE A 194 18.51 4.04 -6.66
CA ILE A 194 18.32 3.50 -5.31
C ILE A 194 17.67 2.12 -5.38
N GLN A 195 18.33 1.14 -4.80
CA GLN A 195 17.86 -0.25 -4.79
C GLN A 195 16.80 -0.50 -3.73
N ILE A 196 15.78 -1.32 -4.09
CA ILE A 196 14.81 -1.86 -3.14
C ILE A 196 15.11 -3.33 -2.87
N ASN A 197 15.59 -3.63 -1.67
CA ASN A 197 15.85 -4.98 -1.22
C ASN A 197 14.58 -5.58 -0.59
N HIS A 198 14.10 -6.71 -1.11
CA HIS A 198 12.91 -7.39 -0.62
C HIS A 198 13.28 -8.53 0.33
N ILE A 199 12.67 -8.53 1.52
CA ILE A 199 12.85 -9.56 2.54
C ILE A 199 11.50 -10.18 2.94
N ASP A 200 11.52 -11.38 3.48
CA ASP A 200 10.32 -12.01 4.05
C ASP A 200 10.16 -11.61 5.53
N ASN A 201 9.70 -10.37 5.74
CA ASN A 201 9.35 -9.81 7.05
C ASN A 201 7.97 -9.12 6.99
N PRO A 202 6.92 -9.86 6.58
CA PRO A 202 5.63 -9.25 6.26
C PRO A 202 4.84 -8.84 7.50
N VAL A 203 4.00 -7.84 7.32
CA VAL A 203 2.86 -7.54 8.21
C VAL A 203 1.59 -8.18 7.66
N ILE A 204 0.64 -8.52 8.53
CA ILE A 204 -0.70 -8.92 8.11
C ILE A 204 -1.54 -7.66 7.94
N HIS A 205 -2.16 -7.51 6.77
CA HIS A 205 -3.14 -6.48 6.52
C HIS A 205 -4.50 -6.90 7.09
N ASP A 206 -4.98 -6.18 8.10
CA ASP A 206 -6.26 -6.44 8.77
C ASP A 206 -7.41 -5.57 8.25
N GLY A 207 -7.08 -4.57 7.45
CA GLY A 207 -8.01 -3.57 6.89
C GLY A 207 -8.85 -4.08 5.71
N LEU A 208 -9.39 -5.31 5.77
CA LEU A 208 -10.26 -5.81 4.69
C LEU A 208 -11.51 -4.97 4.52
N GLU A 209 -11.67 -4.36 3.37
CA GLU A 209 -12.79 -3.52 3.01
C GLU A 209 -14.00 -4.31 2.48
N LEU A 210 -15.17 -3.71 2.57
CA LEU A 210 -16.35 -4.22 1.89
C LEU A 210 -16.15 -4.19 0.38
N ASN A 211 -16.71 -5.16 -0.33
CA ASN A 211 -16.54 -5.30 -1.79
C ASN A 211 -16.89 -4.01 -2.56
N ASN A 212 -17.97 -3.32 -2.18
CA ASN A 212 -18.36 -2.05 -2.81
C ASN A 212 -17.33 -0.94 -2.58
N VAL A 213 -16.77 -0.83 -1.39
CA VAL A 213 -15.71 0.14 -1.06
C VAL A 213 -14.44 -0.18 -1.86
N PHE A 214 -14.03 -1.46 -1.88
CA PHE A 214 -12.87 -1.91 -2.64
C PHE A 214 -13.03 -1.69 -4.15
N ILE A 215 -14.22 -1.93 -4.71
CA ILE A 215 -14.55 -1.66 -6.11
C ILE A 215 -14.43 -0.16 -6.42
N ASN A 216 -14.97 0.72 -5.56
CA ASN A 216 -14.90 2.17 -5.78
C ASN A 216 -13.44 2.67 -5.69
N LYS A 217 -12.67 2.20 -4.72
CA LYS A 217 -11.23 2.48 -4.66
C LYS A 217 -10.48 1.98 -5.90
N THR A 218 -10.84 0.81 -6.42
CA THR A 218 -10.24 0.27 -7.64
C THR A 218 -10.60 1.13 -8.88
N LYS A 219 -11.83 1.66 -8.98
CA LYS A 219 -12.19 2.61 -10.05
C LYS A 219 -11.29 3.83 -10.00
N ASN A 220 -11.14 4.46 -8.82
CA ASN A 220 -10.26 5.63 -8.67
C ASN A 220 -8.81 5.29 -9.04
N ALA A 221 -8.31 4.12 -8.60
CA ALA A 221 -6.97 3.67 -8.97
C ALA A 221 -6.81 3.49 -10.49
N VAL A 222 -7.80 2.92 -11.18
CA VAL A 222 -7.74 2.77 -12.66
C VAL A 222 -7.77 4.13 -13.35
N SER A 223 -8.55 5.10 -12.85
CA SER A 223 -8.58 6.46 -13.40
C SER A 223 -7.23 7.18 -13.19
N ASN A 224 -6.63 7.05 -12.00
CA ASN A 224 -5.26 7.54 -11.75
C ASN A 224 -4.25 6.90 -12.72
N LEU A 225 -4.36 5.57 -12.93
CA LEU A 225 -3.51 4.86 -13.89
C LEU A 225 -3.64 5.42 -15.30
N ALA A 226 -4.87 5.67 -15.76
CA ALA A 226 -5.13 6.23 -17.09
C ALA A 226 -4.49 7.62 -17.25
N SER A 227 -4.61 8.47 -16.23
CA SER A 227 -4.02 9.81 -16.21
C SER A 227 -2.49 9.77 -16.25
N LEU A 228 -1.88 8.89 -15.43
CA LEU A 228 -0.44 8.67 -15.41
C LEU A 228 0.07 8.09 -16.75
N TYR A 229 -0.68 7.17 -17.35
CA TYR A 229 -0.36 6.61 -18.65
C TYR A 229 -0.39 7.68 -19.75
N LYS A 230 -1.45 8.52 -19.81
CA LYS A 230 -1.55 9.64 -20.76
C LYS A 230 -0.40 10.66 -20.61
N SER A 231 0.12 10.85 -19.39
CA SER A 231 1.25 11.76 -19.13
C SER A 231 2.62 11.21 -19.56
N GLY A 232 2.72 9.94 -19.99
CA GLY A 232 3.97 9.28 -20.37
C GLY A 232 4.94 9.02 -19.21
N LYS A 233 4.54 9.27 -17.97
CA LYS A 233 5.39 9.11 -16.77
C LYS A 233 5.27 7.75 -16.10
N LEU A 234 4.30 6.95 -16.53
CA LEU A 234 4.00 5.68 -15.88
C LEU A 234 4.94 4.57 -16.35
N PRO A 235 5.54 3.83 -15.41
CA PRO A 235 6.15 2.55 -15.74
C PRO A 235 5.11 1.54 -16.22
N SER A 236 5.55 0.58 -17.03
CA SER A 236 4.67 -0.48 -17.52
C SER A 236 4.11 -1.31 -16.37
N THR A 237 2.79 -1.38 -16.27
CA THR A 237 2.07 -2.23 -15.31
C THR A 237 1.44 -3.42 -16.04
N ARG A 238 1.05 -4.46 -15.29
CA ARG A 238 0.35 -5.60 -15.90
C ARG A 238 -0.93 -5.17 -16.63
N LEU A 239 -1.63 -4.17 -16.10
CA LEU A 239 -2.89 -3.70 -16.70
C LEU A 239 -2.63 -2.89 -17.96
N THR A 240 -1.62 -2.02 -17.98
CA THR A 240 -1.22 -1.28 -19.18
C THR A 240 -0.61 -2.20 -20.23
N GLN A 241 0.16 -3.22 -19.85
CA GLN A 241 0.64 -4.25 -20.79
C GLN A 241 -0.51 -4.98 -21.48
N MET A 242 -1.55 -5.36 -20.73
CA MET A 242 -2.75 -5.97 -21.32
C MET A 242 -3.43 -5.03 -22.33
N TYR A 243 -3.53 -3.74 -22.00
CA TYR A 243 -4.05 -2.72 -22.93
C TYR A 243 -3.18 -2.60 -24.18
N GLU A 244 -1.87 -2.46 -24.03
CA GLU A 244 -0.92 -2.36 -25.16
C GLU A 244 -0.98 -3.60 -26.07
N ASN A 245 -1.07 -4.79 -25.50
CA ASN A 245 -1.22 -6.02 -26.27
C ASN A 245 -2.53 -6.00 -27.12
N LEU A 246 -3.65 -5.59 -26.50
CA LEU A 246 -4.90 -5.46 -27.26
C LEU A 246 -4.80 -4.39 -28.38
N LYS A 247 -4.10 -3.30 -28.13
CA LYS A 247 -3.87 -2.22 -29.10
C LYS A 247 -2.99 -2.72 -30.26
N GLN A 248 -1.87 -3.35 -29.94
CA GLN A 248 -0.92 -3.88 -30.94
C GLN A 248 -1.59 -4.86 -31.92
N TYR A 249 -2.48 -5.72 -31.42
CA TYR A 249 -3.20 -6.71 -32.25
C TYR A 249 -4.55 -6.22 -32.77
N ASN A 250 -4.88 -4.92 -32.63
CA ASN A 250 -6.18 -4.35 -33.01
C ASN A 250 -7.41 -5.04 -32.37
N LEU A 251 -7.25 -5.61 -31.17
CA LEU A 251 -8.28 -6.38 -30.47
C LEU A 251 -9.15 -5.58 -29.49
N ILE A 252 -8.93 -4.26 -29.35
CA ILE A 252 -9.69 -3.42 -28.41
C ILE A 252 -11.19 -3.49 -28.68
N LYS A 253 -11.62 -3.30 -29.93
CA LYS A 253 -13.05 -3.33 -30.30
C LYS A 253 -13.67 -4.70 -30.02
N ALA A 254 -12.95 -5.79 -30.33
CA ALA A 254 -13.39 -7.16 -30.06
C ALA A 254 -13.52 -7.43 -28.57
N PHE A 255 -12.54 -6.99 -27.76
CA PHE A 255 -12.60 -7.09 -26.30
C PHE A 255 -13.82 -6.35 -25.73
N ILE A 256 -14.07 -5.10 -26.13
CA ILE A 256 -15.22 -4.30 -25.69
C ILE A 256 -16.54 -5.00 -26.05
N TRP A 257 -16.65 -5.54 -27.25
CA TRP A 257 -17.86 -6.26 -27.70
C TRP A 257 -18.13 -7.50 -26.84
N VAL A 258 -17.11 -8.36 -26.59
CA VAL A 258 -17.22 -9.54 -25.71
C VAL A 258 -17.56 -9.12 -24.28
N TYR A 259 -16.89 -8.06 -23.78
CA TYR A 259 -17.13 -7.57 -22.43
C TYR A 259 -18.57 -7.09 -22.25
N LYS A 260 -19.10 -6.26 -23.15
CA LYS A 260 -20.48 -5.74 -23.10
C LYS A 260 -21.52 -6.88 -23.06
N LYS A 261 -21.31 -7.94 -23.84
CA LYS A 261 -22.20 -9.13 -23.80
C LYS A 261 -22.21 -9.83 -22.43
N LYS A 262 -21.13 -9.73 -21.67
CA LYS A 262 -20.96 -10.43 -20.38
C LYS A 262 -20.96 -9.49 -19.18
N GLU A 263 -21.15 -8.20 -19.35
CA GLU A 263 -20.99 -7.15 -18.35
C GLU A 263 -21.79 -7.46 -17.07
N LYS A 264 -23.10 -7.69 -17.19
CA LYS A 264 -23.97 -8.01 -16.04
C LYS A 264 -23.49 -9.25 -15.27
N ASN A 265 -23.01 -10.28 -15.98
CA ASN A 265 -22.49 -11.50 -15.37
C ASN A 265 -21.15 -11.27 -14.67
N ILE A 266 -20.28 -10.42 -15.24
CA ILE A 266 -19.01 -10.04 -14.66
C ILE A 266 -19.24 -9.26 -13.37
N GLU A 267 -20.10 -8.27 -13.38
CA GLU A 267 -20.44 -7.46 -12.20
C GLU A 267 -21.07 -8.30 -11.09
N LYS A 268 -22.01 -9.18 -11.44
CA LYS A 268 -22.61 -10.13 -10.48
C LYS A 268 -21.56 -11.07 -9.88
N ASN A 269 -20.62 -11.55 -10.68
CA ASN A 269 -19.54 -12.44 -10.20
C ASN A 269 -18.58 -11.69 -9.26
N ILE A 270 -18.18 -10.48 -9.59
CA ILE A 270 -17.27 -9.65 -8.75
C ILE A 270 -17.86 -9.42 -7.35
N LEU A 271 -19.18 -9.31 -7.25
CA LEU A 271 -19.90 -9.10 -5.99
C LEU A 271 -20.32 -10.39 -5.29
N SER A 272 -20.05 -11.56 -5.89
CA SER A 272 -20.45 -12.86 -5.36
C SER A 272 -19.60 -13.32 -4.18
N ASP A 273 -19.99 -14.45 -3.59
CA ASP A 273 -19.27 -15.14 -2.51
C ASP A 273 -17.99 -15.85 -2.98
N ASP A 274 -17.79 -15.97 -4.30
CA ASP A 274 -16.58 -16.51 -4.91
C ASP A 274 -16.16 -15.73 -6.17
N PRO A 275 -15.70 -14.47 -6.01
CA PRO A 275 -15.35 -13.61 -7.13
C PRO A 275 -14.16 -14.15 -7.92
N SER A 276 -14.24 -14.10 -9.24
CA SER A 276 -13.13 -14.45 -10.13
C SER A 276 -12.17 -13.27 -10.29
N ILE A 277 -10.90 -13.46 -9.92
CA ILE A 277 -9.86 -12.43 -10.13
C ILE A 277 -9.61 -12.18 -11.63
N THR A 278 -9.82 -13.17 -12.48
CA THR A 278 -9.74 -13.01 -13.94
C THR A 278 -10.82 -12.05 -14.45
N LEU A 279 -12.08 -12.27 -14.03
CA LEU A 279 -13.19 -11.38 -14.39
C LEU A 279 -13.00 -9.97 -13.80
N PHE A 280 -12.48 -9.88 -12.58
CA PHE A 280 -12.13 -8.59 -11.96
C PHE A 280 -11.02 -7.84 -12.74
N ASN A 281 -10.03 -8.57 -13.26
CA ASN A 281 -9.00 -7.97 -14.13
C ASN A 281 -9.58 -7.55 -15.49
N ALA A 282 -10.48 -8.31 -16.07
CA ALA A 282 -11.19 -7.92 -17.31
C ALA A 282 -12.03 -6.65 -17.09
N TRP A 283 -12.71 -6.56 -15.95
CA TRP A 283 -13.44 -5.36 -15.55
C TRP A 283 -12.52 -4.14 -15.40
N LYS A 284 -11.36 -4.26 -14.72
CA LYS A 284 -10.36 -3.18 -14.64
C LYS A 284 -9.84 -2.76 -16.01
N LEU A 285 -9.58 -3.73 -16.89
CA LEU A 285 -9.11 -3.45 -18.25
C LEU A 285 -10.16 -2.68 -19.06
N HIS A 286 -11.44 -3.04 -18.92
CA HIS A 286 -12.53 -2.30 -19.56
C HIS A 286 -12.60 -0.85 -19.07
N LEU A 287 -12.48 -0.62 -17.75
CA LEU A 287 -12.42 0.73 -17.19
C LEU A 287 -11.22 1.53 -17.74
N LEU A 288 -10.03 0.91 -17.79
CA LEU A 288 -8.85 1.56 -18.32
C LEU A 288 -9.03 1.96 -19.79
N ILE A 289 -9.56 1.05 -20.62
CA ILE A 289 -9.83 1.34 -22.03
C ILE A 289 -10.80 2.52 -22.15
N LYS A 290 -11.90 2.52 -21.37
CA LYS A 290 -12.86 3.61 -21.35
C LYS A 290 -12.20 4.95 -21.03
N ASP A 291 -11.39 5.02 -19.97
CA ASP A 291 -10.73 6.25 -19.52
C ASP A 291 -9.62 6.71 -20.50
N LEU A 292 -9.03 5.78 -21.28
CA LEU A 292 -8.03 6.11 -22.30
C LEU A 292 -8.63 6.55 -23.64
N THR A 293 -9.89 6.17 -23.93
CA THR A 293 -10.58 6.47 -25.19
C THR A 293 -11.60 7.59 -25.06
N SER A 294 -11.91 8.02 -23.84
CA SER A 294 -12.62 9.27 -23.53
C SER A 294 -11.65 10.46 -23.57
#